data_f40fb0cde74d62c37306a476f8dd4c8c
#
_entry.id   f40fb0cde74d62c37306a476f8dd4c8c
#
_cell.length_a   1.000
_cell.length_b   1.000
_cell.length_c   1.000
_cell.angle_alpha   90.00
_cell.angle_beta   90.00
_cell.angle_gamma   90.00
#
_symmetry.space_group_name_H-M   'P 1'
#
loop_
_entity.id
_entity.type
_entity.pdbx_description
1 polymer ?
#
loop_
_entity_poly.entity_id
_entity_poly.type
_entity_poly.pdbx_seq_one_letter_code
_entity_poly.pdbx_strand_id
1 'polypeptide(L)'
;VSTFQELLAQAKSLINETDPSESETLITEGWVVLDVREVEEYDQGVIPESILIPQGKIEETIEERIPNHDQPIIAMCAGGVRSAFAAVTLDELGYTNVVSMDGGFNLWKQQGRSWVSSQILKPEQRNRYERHVSLPEIGEKGQQKLLDSRVVIIGAGGLGSPAALYLAAAGVGTIGVVDMDTVEESNLQRQILHSTETIGENKVDSAEKTLSTLNPDVNVITYNTRLNKDNAIEIIENYDVVIDGTDNF
;
A
#
# COMPACT_ATOMS: atom_id res chain seq x y z
N VAL A 1 -45.22 -1.67 -9.72
CA VAL A 1 -43.84 -1.73 -9.20
C VAL A 1 -42.94 -1.81 -10.39
N SER A 2 -42.08 -0.80 -10.58
CA SER A 2 -41.16 -0.75 -11.70
C SER A 2 -40.09 -1.86 -11.58
N THR A 3 -39.70 -2.45 -12.70
CA THR A 3 -38.59 -3.39 -12.76
C THR A 3 -37.26 -2.65 -12.67
N PHE A 4 -36.18 -3.35 -12.35
CA PHE A 4 -34.84 -2.76 -12.35
C PHE A 4 -34.44 -2.15 -13.71
N GLN A 5 -34.83 -2.82 -14.81
CA GLN A 5 -34.56 -2.31 -16.16
C GLN A 5 -35.31 -1.01 -16.47
N GLU A 6 -36.56 -0.88 -16.01
CA GLU A 6 -37.33 0.36 -16.16
C GLU A 6 -36.73 1.49 -15.35
N LEU A 7 -36.28 1.22 -14.11
CA LEU A 7 -35.60 2.23 -13.29
C LEU A 7 -34.27 2.68 -13.91
N LEU A 8 -33.49 1.76 -14.42
CA LEU A 8 -32.23 2.09 -15.11
C LEU A 8 -32.49 2.92 -16.38
N ALA A 9 -33.47 2.52 -17.18
CA ALA A 9 -33.84 3.27 -18.39
C ALA A 9 -34.34 4.70 -18.03
N GLN A 10 -35.09 4.83 -16.95
CA GLN A 10 -35.51 6.14 -16.44
C GLN A 10 -34.29 6.97 -15.99
N ALA A 11 -33.37 6.41 -15.20
CA ALA A 11 -32.14 7.10 -14.78
C ALA A 11 -31.34 7.58 -15.98
N LYS A 12 -31.09 6.70 -16.95
CA LYS A 12 -30.37 7.06 -18.19
C LYS A 12 -31.06 8.12 -19.04
N SER A 13 -32.38 8.25 -18.96
CA SER A 13 -33.14 9.32 -19.66
C SER A 13 -33.00 10.70 -19.03
N LEU A 14 -32.54 10.78 -17.78
CA LEU A 14 -32.40 12.02 -17.01
C LEU A 14 -30.98 12.58 -17.02
N ILE A 15 -30.00 11.81 -17.48
CA ILE A 15 -28.57 12.16 -17.45
C ILE A 15 -27.98 12.21 -18.84
N ASN A 16 -26.78 12.80 -18.94
CA ASN A 16 -25.91 12.65 -20.09
C ASN A 16 -24.95 11.47 -19.89
N GLU A 17 -24.71 10.71 -20.95
CA GLU A 17 -23.73 9.62 -20.94
C GLU A 17 -22.57 9.97 -21.87
N THR A 18 -21.38 9.47 -21.55
CA THR A 18 -20.17 9.58 -22.34
C THR A 18 -19.53 8.19 -22.47
N ASP A 19 -18.80 7.95 -23.53
CA ASP A 19 -17.99 6.73 -23.66
C ASP A 19 -16.55 6.94 -23.08
N PRO A 20 -15.75 5.90 -22.90
CA PRO A 20 -14.39 6.04 -22.39
C PRO A 20 -13.48 6.92 -23.27
N SER A 21 -13.72 7.01 -24.61
CA SER A 21 -12.92 7.85 -25.52
C SER A 21 -13.19 9.33 -25.28
N GLU A 22 -14.44 9.69 -25.18
CA GLU A 22 -14.88 11.03 -24.88
C GLU A 22 -14.50 11.43 -23.44
N SER A 23 -14.66 10.50 -22.49
CA SER A 23 -14.25 10.69 -21.08
C SER A 23 -12.77 11.02 -20.95
N GLU A 24 -11.89 10.38 -21.72
CA GLU A 24 -10.44 10.67 -21.71
C GLU A 24 -10.17 12.12 -22.19
N THR A 25 -10.90 12.58 -23.19
CA THR A 25 -10.81 13.97 -23.65
C THR A 25 -11.29 14.94 -22.57
N LEU A 26 -12.44 14.67 -21.95
CA LEU A 26 -12.99 15.48 -20.87
C LEU A 26 -12.03 15.57 -19.65
N ILE A 27 -11.37 14.46 -19.31
CA ILE A 27 -10.33 14.46 -18.26
C ILE A 27 -9.20 15.44 -18.60
N THR A 28 -8.74 15.48 -19.84
CA THR A 28 -7.70 16.45 -20.27
C THR A 28 -8.19 17.89 -20.23
N GLU A 29 -9.49 18.11 -20.31
CA GLU A 29 -10.15 19.41 -20.17
C GLU A 29 -10.45 19.82 -18.73
N GLY A 30 -10.06 18.99 -17.75
CA GLY A 30 -10.18 19.28 -16.31
C GLY A 30 -11.44 18.74 -15.64
N TRP A 31 -12.15 17.79 -16.29
CA TRP A 31 -13.23 17.05 -15.62
C TRP A 31 -12.66 16.08 -14.59
N VAL A 32 -13.34 15.99 -13.46
CA VAL A 32 -12.97 15.07 -12.37
C VAL A 32 -13.69 13.74 -12.54
N VAL A 33 -12.94 12.64 -12.46
CA VAL A 33 -13.54 11.30 -12.42
C VAL A 33 -13.95 10.97 -10.99
N LEU A 34 -15.24 10.71 -10.80
CA LEU A 34 -15.80 10.17 -9.56
C LEU A 34 -16.03 8.67 -9.71
N ASP A 35 -15.17 7.87 -9.08
CA ASP A 35 -15.30 6.42 -9.05
C ASP A 35 -16.26 6.00 -7.93
N VAL A 36 -17.44 5.49 -8.32
CA VAL A 36 -18.51 5.11 -7.40
C VAL A 36 -18.56 3.61 -7.12
N ARG A 37 -17.48 2.89 -7.42
CA ARG A 37 -17.35 1.47 -7.08
C ARG A 37 -17.17 1.28 -5.57
N GLU A 38 -17.34 0.04 -5.10
CA GLU A 38 -17.00 -0.33 -3.74
C GLU A 38 -15.46 -0.39 -3.54
N VAL A 39 -15.02 -0.23 -2.28
CA VAL A 39 -13.58 -0.14 -1.95
C VAL A 39 -12.81 -1.38 -2.43
N GLU A 40 -13.42 -2.57 -2.32
CA GLU A 40 -12.83 -3.84 -2.73
C GLU A 40 -12.59 -3.93 -4.25
N GLU A 41 -13.34 -3.15 -5.04
CA GLU A 41 -13.18 -3.12 -6.49
C GLU A 41 -11.98 -2.23 -6.93
N TYR A 42 -11.50 -1.35 -6.06
CA TYR A 42 -10.34 -0.49 -6.38
C TYR A 42 -9.07 -1.30 -6.59
N ASP A 43 -8.98 -2.49 -6.01
CA ASP A 43 -7.88 -3.43 -6.24
C ASP A 43 -7.72 -3.84 -7.71
N GLN A 44 -8.78 -3.71 -8.50
CA GLN A 44 -8.75 -3.95 -9.94
C GLN A 44 -8.08 -2.82 -10.74
N GLY A 45 -7.69 -1.76 -10.05
CA GLY A 45 -7.12 -0.53 -10.59
C GLY A 45 -8.11 0.62 -10.59
N VAL A 46 -7.59 1.83 -10.78
CA VAL A 46 -8.34 3.08 -10.82
C VAL A 46 -7.85 3.99 -11.96
N ILE A 47 -8.71 4.88 -12.44
CA ILE A 47 -8.27 5.96 -13.33
C ILE A 47 -7.41 6.93 -12.51
N PRO A 48 -6.22 7.36 -13.00
CA PRO A 48 -5.38 8.30 -12.27
C PRO A 48 -6.16 9.54 -11.80
N GLU A 49 -5.89 10.00 -10.59
CA GLU A 49 -6.49 11.19 -9.99
C GLU A 49 -8.02 11.10 -9.74
N SER A 50 -8.64 9.94 -9.95
CA SER A 50 -10.06 9.77 -9.64
C SER A 50 -10.33 9.93 -8.14
N ILE A 51 -11.47 10.55 -7.83
CA ILE A 51 -12.00 10.65 -6.46
C ILE A 51 -12.85 9.42 -6.20
N LEU A 52 -12.52 8.69 -5.14
CA LEU A 52 -13.17 7.43 -4.78
C LEU A 52 -14.24 7.67 -3.71
N ILE A 53 -15.51 7.50 -4.08
CA ILE A 53 -16.66 7.59 -3.17
C ILE A 53 -17.65 6.50 -3.57
N PRO A 54 -17.79 5.40 -2.80
CA PRO A 54 -18.80 4.37 -3.09
C PRO A 54 -20.19 4.97 -3.26
N GLN A 55 -20.98 4.43 -4.20
CA GLN A 55 -22.30 4.98 -4.54
C GLN A 55 -23.16 5.26 -3.31
N GLY A 56 -23.21 4.34 -2.34
CA GLY A 56 -24.02 4.49 -1.11
C GLY A 56 -23.45 5.50 -0.10
N LYS A 57 -22.39 6.25 -0.45
CA LYS A 57 -21.77 7.27 0.39
C LYS A 57 -21.73 8.65 -0.25
N ILE A 58 -22.32 8.80 -1.44
CA ILE A 58 -22.26 10.05 -2.19
C ILE A 58 -22.89 11.19 -1.39
N GLU A 59 -24.12 11.02 -0.91
CA GLU A 59 -24.86 12.06 -0.23
C GLU A 59 -24.17 12.56 1.06
N GLU A 60 -23.45 11.67 1.74
CA GLU A 60 -22.75 12.00 2.99
C GLU A 60 -21.38 12.67 2.76
N THR A 61 -20.75 12.45 1.58
CA THR A 61 -19.31 12.70 1.43
C THR A 61 -18.98 13.66 0.30
N ILE A 62 -19.85 13.80 -0.71
CA ILE A 62 -19.51 14.50 -1.96
C ILE A 62 -19.19 15.97 -1.75
N GLU A 63 -19.96 16.68 -0.90
CA GLU A 63 -19.76 18.12 -0.66
C GLU A 63 -18.40 18.42 0.01
N GLU A 64 -17.92 17.52 0.88
CA GLU A 64 -16.59 17.63 1.49
C GLU A 64 -15.48 17.43 0.44
N ARG A 65 -15.67 16.48 -0.49
CA ARG A 65 -14.66 16.09 -1.48
C ARG A 65 -14.68 16.96 -2.74
N ILE A 66 -15.85 17.42 -3.17
CA ILE A 66 -16.07 18.30 -4.33
C ILE A 66 -17.05 19.41 -3.91
N PRO A 67 -16.58 20.44 -3.19
CA PRO A 67 -17.46 21.49 -2.66
C PRO A 67 -18.00 22.46 -3.74
N ASN A 68 -17.44 22.46 -4.93
CA ASN A 68 -17.92 23.29 -6.05
C ASN A 68 -18.95 22.52 -6.88
N HIS A 69 -20.22 22.90 -6.80
CA HIS A 69 -21.31 22.25 -7.53
C HIS A 69 -21.24 22.48 -9.07
N ASP A 70 -20.46 23.44 -9.52
CA ASP A 70 -20.21 23.66 -10.96
C ASP A 70 -19.00 22.88 -11.48
N GLN A 71 -18.30 22.13 -10.62
CA GLN A 71 -17.20 21.26 -11.02
C GLN A 71 -17.70 20.20 -12.01
N PRO A 72 -17.13 20.10 -13.22
CA PRO A 72 -17.49 19.05 -14.15
C PRO A 72 -17.08 17.66 -13.63
N ILE A 73 -17.99 16.70 -13.61
CA ILE A 73 -17.83 15.36 -13.03
C ILE A 73 -18.19 14.29 -14.05
N ILE A 74 -17.31 13.29 -14.18
CA ILE A 74 -17.56 12.03 -14.87
C ILE A 74 -17.81 10.96 -13.79
N ALA A 75 -19.03 10.57 -13.57
CA ALA A 75 -19.37 9.44 -12.70
C ALA A 75 -18.99 8.12 -13.40
N MET A 76 -18.20 7.26 -12.73
CA MET A 76 -17.72 6.00 -13.29
C MET A 76 -17.91 4.86 -12.29
N CYS A 77 -18.38 3.71 -12.77
CA CYS A 77 -18.39 2.46 -12.02
C CYS A 77 -17.80 1.31 -12.86
N ALA A 78 -18.03 0.06 -12.49
CA ALA A 78 -17.49 -1.07 -13.25
C ALA A 78 -18.06 -1.18 -14.66
N GLY A 79 -19.37 -0.99 -14.86
CA GLY A 79 -20.04 -1.24 -16.13
C GLY A 79 -21.11 -0.21 -16.55
N GLY A 80 -21.14 0.99 -15.94
CA GLY A 80 -22.03 2.07 -16.35
C GLY A 80 -23.40 2.12 -15.63
N VAL A 81 -23.75 1.10 -14.84
CA VAL A 81 -25.08 1.03 -14.18
C VAL A 81 -25.13 1.89 -12.91
N ARG A 82 -24.22 1.67 -11.97
CA ARG A 82 -24.16 2.43 -10.71
C ARG A 82 -23.87 3.92 -10.95
N SER A 83 -23.01 4.21 -11.93
CA SER A 83 -22.70 5.58 -12.33
C SER A 83 -23.88 6.34 -12.89
N ALA A 84 -24.80 5.67 -13.59
CA ALA A 84 -26.03 6.30 -14.05
C ALA A 84 -26.93 6.73 -12.86
N PHE A 85 -27.10 5.89 -11.85
CA PHE A 85 -27.83 6.28 -10.63
C PHE A 85 -27.08 7.35 -9.84
N ALA A 86 -25.75 7.24 -9.74
CA ALA A 86 -24.92 8.25 -9.07
C ALA A 86 -25.03 9.63 -9.75
N ALA A 87 -25.10 9.67 -11.07
CA ALA A 87 -25.30 10.93 -11.81
C ALA A 87 -26.66 11.57 -11.50
N VAL A 88 -27.73 10.78 -11.35
CA VAL A 88 -29.04 11.29 -10.90
C VAL A 88 -28.95 11.86 -9.50
N THR A 89 -28.32 11.13 -8.56
CA THR A 89 -28.11 11.62 -7.18
C THR A 89 -27.33 12.94 -7.15
N LEU A 90 -26.29 13.07 -7.97
CA LEU A 90 -25.49 14.30 -8.06
C LEU A 90 -26.29 15.48 -8.60
N ASP A 91 -27.16 15.24 -9.61
CA ASP A 91 -28.05 16.27 -10.13
C ASP A 91 -29.07 16.72 -9.05
N GLU A 92 -29.65 15.79 -8.29
CA GLU A 92 -30.53 16.09 -7.16
C GLU A 92 -29.84 16.88 -6.04
N LEU A 93 -28.52 16.68 -5.85
CA LEU A 93 -27.66 17.45 -4.93
C LEU A 93 -27.21 18.81 -5.51
N GLY A 94 -27.61 19.12 -6.74
CA GLY A 94 -27.37 20.43 -7.38
C GLY A 94 -26.04 20.55 -8.16
N TYR A 95 -25.37 19.45 -8.47
CA TYR A 95 -24.21 19.46 -9.36
C TYR A 95 -24.66 19.64 -10.81
N THR A 96 -24.19 20.72 -11.46
CA THR A 96 -24.75 21.17 -12.74
C THR A 96 -24.13 20.51 -13.97
N ASN A 97 -22.93 19.93 -13.83
CA ASN A 97 -22.13 19.39 -14.95
C ASN A 97 -21.72 17.93 -14.66
N VAL A 98 -22.67 17.01 -14.82
CA VAL A 98 -22.44 15.58 -14.53
C VAL A 98 -22.73 14.74 -15.77
N VAL A 99 -21.82 13.81 -16.08
CA VAL A 99 -22.02 12.76 -17.09
C VAL A 99 -21.72 11.38 -16.48
N SER A 100 -22.36 10.33 -16.99
CA SER A 100 -22.08 8.95 -16.61
C SER A 100 -21.25 8.25 -17.68
N MET A 101 -20.14 7.60 -17.32
CA MET A 101 -19.35 6.82 -18.26
C MET A 101 -20.02 5.49 -18.57
N ASP A 102 -20.59 5.35 -19.78
CA ASP A 102 -21.16 4.09 -20.24
C ASP A 102 -20.06 3.03 -20.43
N GLY A 103 -20.35 1.77 -20.12
CA GLY A 103 -19.36 0.69 -20.08
C GLY A 103 -18.35 0.77 -18.94
N GLY A 104 -18.23 1.91 -18.27
CA GLY A 104 -17.44 2.14 -17.07
C GLY A 104 -15.99 1.69 -17.16
N PHE A 105 -15.38 1.36 -16.00
CA PHE A 105 -13.97 0.97 -15.90
C PHE A 105 -13.62 -0.31 -16.67
N ASN A 106 -14.56 -1.22 -16.86
CA ASN A 106 -14.33 -2.44 -17.63
C ASN A 106 -14.05 -2.10 -19.10
N LEU A 107 -14.89 -1.24 -19.72
CA LEU A 107 -14.70 -0.81 -21.10
C LEU A 107 -13.46 0.09 -21.24
N TRP A 108 -13.18 0.97 -20.24
CA TRP A 108 -11.97 1.77 -20.16
C TRP A 108 -10.70 0.90 -20.29
N LYS A 109 -10.60 -0.17 -19.48
CA LYS A 109 -9.48 -1.11 -19.55
C LYS A 109 -9.43 -1.91 -20.85
N GLN A 110 -10.59 -2.37 -21.32
CA GLN A 110 -10.67 -3.13 -22.57
C GLN A 110 -10.15 -2.32 -23.78
N GLN A 111 -10.36 -1.01 -23.77
CA GLN A 111 -9.84 -0.09 -24.79
C GLN A 111 -8.36 0.27 -24.59
N GLY A 112 -7.68 -0.30 -23.61
CA GLY A 112 -6.25 -0.09 -23.35
C GLY A 112 -5.89 1.29 -22.83
N ARG A 113 -6.86 2.00 -22.20
CA ARG A 113 -6.65 3.34 -21.66
C ARG A 113 -5.85 3.30 -20.37
N SER A 114 -5.24 4.44 -20.01
CA SER A 114 -4.38 4.54 -18.84
C SER A 114 -5.13 4.31 -17.53
N TRP A 115 -4.60 3.44 -16.69
CA TRP A 115 -5.07 3.21 -15.34
C TRP A 115 -3.89 2.81 -14.44
N VAL A 116 -4.03 2.99 -13.13
CA VAL A 116 -3.02 2.62 -12.15
C VAL A 116 -3.57 1.55 -11.23
N SER A 117 -2.71 0.63 -10.78
CA SER A 117 -3.09 -0.28 -9.72
C SER A 117 -3.22 0.51 -8.42
N SER A 118 -4.32 0.32 -7.71
CA SER A 118 -4.45 0.81 -6.33
C SER A 118 -3.65 -0.04 -5.35
N GLN A 119 -3.22 -1.22 -5.79
CA GLN A 119 -2.40 -2.11 -4.98
C GLN A 119 -0.99 -1.53 -4.85
N ILE A 120 -0.66 -1.12 -3.65
CA ILE A 120 0.67 -0.61 -3.28
C ILE A 120 1.63 -1.80 -3.12
N LEU A 121 1.13 -2.91 -2.56
CA LEU A 121 1.89 -4.13 -2.31
C LEU A 121 1.72 -5.15 -3.43
N LYS A 122 2.79 -5.90 -3.71
CA LYS A 122 2.71 -7.07 -4.60
C LYS A 122 1.78 -8.12 -3.98
N PRO A 123 1.15 -9.01 -4.79
CA PRO A 123 0.25 -10.04 -4.26
C PRO A 123 0.87 -10.92 -3.17
N GLU A 124 2.15 -11.31 -3.34
CA GLU A 124 2.89 -12.12 -2.37
C GLU A 124 3.12 -11.37 -1.06
N GLN A 125 3.43 -10.07 -1.14
CA GLN A 125 3.60 -9.19 0.02
C GLN A 125 2.27 -8.98 0.74
N ARG A 126 1.19 -8.74 0.00
CA ARG A 126 -0.15 -8.60 0.59
C ARG A 126 -0.56 -9.85 1.36
N ASN A 127 -0.31 -11.04 0.81
CA ASN A 127 -0.57 -12.30 1.50
C ASN A 127 0.31 -12.47 2.75
N ARG A 128 1.61 -12.15 2.67
CA ARG A 128 2.54 -12.23 3.81
C ARG A 128 2.13 -11.29 4.95
N TYR A 129 1.76 -10.06 4.63
CA TYR A 129 1.45 -9.01 5.60
C TYR A 129 -0.06 -8.79 5.81
N GLU A 130 -0.90 -9.74 5.43
CA GLU A 130 -2.37 -9.64 5.49
C GLU A 130 -2.86 -9.12 6.85
N ARG A 131 -2.26 -9.59 7.96
CA ARG A 131 -2.64 -9.18 9.31
C ARG A 131 -2.34 -7.71 9.60
N HIS A 132 -1.25 -7.18 9.07
CA HIS A 132 -0.93 -5.75 9.16
C HIS A 132 -1.85 -4.92 8.26
N VAL A 133 -2.07 -5.37 7.03
CA VAL A 133 -2.93 -4.69 6.05
C VAL A 133 -4.38 -4.59 6.54
N SER A 134 -4.85 -5.59 7.31
CA SER A 134 -6.20 -5.61 7.90
C SER A 134 -6.40 -4.62 9.06
N LEU A 135 -5.31 -4.05 9.62
CA LEU A 135 -5.40 -3.07 10.69
C LEU A 135 -5.58 -1.66 10.08
N PRO A 136 -6.65 -0.92 10.41
CA PRO A 136 -6.89 0.41 9.85
C PRO A 136 -5.74 1.40 10.06
N GLU A 137 -5.01 1.27 11.18
CA GLU A 137 -3.89 2.13 11.55
C GLU A 137 -2.63 1.86 10.73
N ILE A 138 -2.51 0.68 10.11
CA ILE A 138 -1.37 0.28 9.27
C ILE A 138 -1.79 0.33 7.80
N GLY A 139 -2.68 -0.56 7.38
CA GLY A 139 -3.12 -0.70 6.00
C GLY A 139 -1.95 -1.01 5.04
N GLU A 140 -2.22 -0.99 3.74
CA GLU A 140 -1.17 -1.16 2.73
C GLU A 140 -0.13 -0.02 2.75
N LYS A 141 -0.57 1.22 3.00
CA LYS A 141 0.33 2.38 3.07
C LYS A 141 1.32 2.29 4.24
N GLY A 142 0.86 1.81 5.40
CA GLY A 142 1.73 1.59 6.55
C GLY A 142 2.71 0.45 6.31
N GLN A 143 2.25 -0.64 5.71
CA GLN A 143 3.12 -1.76 5.34
C GLN A 143 4.16 -1.35 4.29
N GLN A 144 3.80 -0.52 3.30
CA GLN A 144 4.77 0.01 2.35
C GLN A 144 5.84 0.87 3.04
N LYS A 145 5.46 1.69 4.02
CA LYS A 145 6.44 2.44 4.83
C LYS A 145 7.42 1.53 5.57
N LEU A 146 6.96 0.37 6.08
CA LEU A 146 7.86 -0.61 6.68
C LEU A 146 8.82 -1.19 5.65
N LEU A 147 8.34 -1.56 4.47
CA LEU A 147 9.17 -2.07 3.37
C LEU A 147 10.19 -1.04 2.85
N ASP A 148 9.89 0.24 2.94
CA ASP A 148 10.78 1.32 2.54
C ASP A 148 11.76 1.71 3.66
N SER A 149 11.50 1.31 4.92
CA SER A 149 12.29 1.69 6.09
C SER A 149 13.61 0.93 6.19
N ARG A 150 14.60 1.60 6.79
CA ARG A 150 15.96 1.11 6.99
C ARG A 150 16.32 1.16 8.48
N VAL A 151 16.62 0.03 9.08
CA VAL A 151 16.96 -0.08 10.51
C VAL A 151 18.31 -0.73 10.67
N VAL A 152 19.19 -0.16 11.48
CA VAL A 152 20.45 -0.81 11.87
C VAL A 152 20.40 -1.27 13.32
N ILE A 153 20.87 -2.49 13.56
CA ILE A 153 20.92 -3.12 14.88
C ILE A 153 22.39 -3.27 15.26
N ILE A 154 22.76 -2.68 16.37
CA ILE A 154 24.11 -2.77 16.93
C ILE A 154 24.10 -3.90 17.95
N GLY A 155 24.80 -4.99 17.62
CA GLY A 155 24.83 -6.23 18.42
C GLY A 155 23.77 -7.24 18.00
N ALA A 156 24.23 -8.42 17.58
CA ALA A 156 23.40 -9.59 17.25
C ALA A 156 23.28 -10.56 18.43
N GLY A 157 23.36 -10.03 19.65
CA GLY A 157 23.29 -10.75 20.91
C GLY A 157 21.87 -11.03 21.40
N GLY A 158 21.71 -11.18 22.72
CA GLY A 158 20.42 -11.53 23.34
C GLY A 158 19.32 -10.49 23.19
N LEU A 159 19.65 -9.20 23.03
CA LEU A 159 18.69 -8.11 22.79
C LEU A 159 18.47 -7.88 21.27
N GLY A 160 19.54 -7.89 20.49
CA GLY A 160 19.44 -7.69 19.03
C GLY A 160 18.76 -8.84 18.32
N SER A 161 18.92 -10.09 18.78
CA SER A 161 18.31 -11.28 18.16
C SER A 161 16.78 -11.18 18.03
N PRO A 162 16.02 -11.00 19.13
CA PRO A 162 14.56 -10.89 19.00
C PRO A 162 14.15 -9.64 18.22
N ALA A 163 14.83 -8.50 18.39
CA ALA A 163 14.54 -7.28 17.63
C ALA A 163 14.67 -7.52 16.11
N ALA A 164 15.78 -8.11 15.66
CA ALA A 164 16.02 -8.44 14.26
C ALA A 164 14.93 -9.35 13.68
N LEU A 165 14.57 -10.43 14.40
CA LEU A 165 13.54 -11.37 13.96
C LEU A 165 12.18 -10.70 13.80
N TYR A 166 11.74 -9.92 14.77
CA TYR A 166 10.44 -9.27 14.71
C TYR A 166 10.39 -8.16 13.63
N LEU A 167 11.45 -7.39 13.46
CA LEU A 167 11.52 -6.39 12.39
C LEU A 167 11.53 -7.03 11.00
N ALA A 168 12.27 -8.11 10.82
CA ALA A 168 12.25 -8.86 9.56
C ALA A 168 10.88 -9.47 9.30
N ALA A 169 10.25 -10.10 10.31
CA ALA A 169 8.91 -10.65 10.18
C ALA A 169 7.87 -9.59 9.85
N ALA A 170 8.00 -8.37 10.43
CA ALA A 170 7.14 -7.23 10.15
C ALA A 170 7.35 -6.61 8.76
N GLY A 171 8.44 -6.95 8.07
CA GLY A 171 8.73 -6.44 6.72
C GLY A 171 9.43 -5.10 6.69
N VAL A 172 10.32 -4.82 7.66
CA VAL A 172 11.27 -3.70 7.54
C VAL A 172 12.22 -4.00 6.38
N GLY A 173 12.19 -3.14 5.34
CA GLY A 173 12.79 -3.48 4.04
C GLY A 173 14.31 -3.59 4.03
N THR A 174 15.01 -2.87 4.91
CA THR A 174 16.47 -3.01 5.06
C THR A 174 16.84 -3.13 6.53
N ILE A 175 17.58 -4.18 6.89
CA ILE A 175 18.10 -4.39 8.23
C ILE A 175 19.63 -4.48 8.16
N GLY A 176 20.32 -3.49 8.77
CA GLY A 176 21.74 -3.56 9.02
C GLY A 176 22.01 -4.31 10.32
N VAL A 177 23.01 -5.18 10.33
CA VAL A 177 23.45 -5.91 11.53
C VAL A 177 24.92 -5.66 11.74
N VAL A 178 25.29 -5.08 12.88
CA VAL A 178 26.66 -4.78 13.27
C VAL A 178 27.04 -5.66 14.44
N ASP A 179 28.00 -6.57 14.25
CA ASP A 179 28.58 -7.41 15.30
C ASP A 179 29.93 -7.94 14.82
N MET A 180 30.90 -8.15 15.73
CA MET A 180 32.21 -8.65 15.37
C MET A 180 32.48 -10.08 15.91
N ASP A 181 31.57 -10.62 16.70
CA ASP A 181 31.74 -11.90 17.35
C ASP A 181 31.38 -13.08 16.44
N THR A 182 31.79 -14.26 16.88
CA THR A 182 31.36 -15.54 16.32
C THR A 182 30.25 -16.16 17.16
N VAL A 183 29.48 -17.04 16.55
CA VAL A 183 28.44 -17.81 17.23
C VAL A 183 29.08 -18.90 18.09
N GLU A 184 28.76 -18.90 19.37
CA GLU A 184 29.18 -19.94 20.33
C GLU A 184 27.96 -20.74 20.85
N GLU A 185 28.16 -22.00 21.21
CA GLU A 185 27.11 -22.82 21.76
C GLU A 185 26.46 -22.19 23.02
N SER A 186 27.31 -21.58 23.88
CA SER A 186 26.91 -20.86 25.08
C SER A 186 25.96 -19.68 24.85
N ASN A 187 25.91 -19.17 23.61
CA ASN A 187 25.04 -18.03 23.20
C ASN A 187 23.62 -18.48 22.91
N LEU A 188 23.40 -19.71 22.44
CA LEU A 188 22.17 -20.17 21.83
C LEU A 188 20.96 -20.17 22.77
N GLN A 189 21.19 -20.22 24.09
CA GLN A 189 20.10 -20.19 25.08
C GLN A 189 19.33 -18.85 25.12
N ARG A 190 19.88 -17.76 24.52
CA ARG A 190 19.24 -16.42 24.46
C ARG A 190 19.38 -15.70 23.10
N GLN A 191 20.35 -16.07 22.29
CA GLN A 191 20.59 -15.44 20.97
C GLN A 191 19.87 -16.24 19.87
N ILE A 192 18.56 -16.14 19.85
CA ILE A 192 17.65 -16.95 19.02
C ILE A 192 17.75 -16.68 17.51
N LEU A 193 18.55 -15.69 17.11
CA LEU A 193 18.90 -15.39 15.72
C LEU A 193 19.87 -16.43 15.13
N HIS A 194 20.61 -17.14 16.00
CA HIS A 194 21.62 -18.12 15.64
C HIS A 194 21.14 -19.55 15.95
N SER A 195 21.77 -20.52 15.33
CA SER A 195 21.45 -21.95 15.52
C SER A 195 22.71 -22.79 15.71
N THR A 196 22.52 -24.03 16.11
CA THR A 196 23.62 -25.01 16.23
C THR A 196 24.39 -25.17 14.91
N GLU A 197 23.71 -25.03 13.77
CA GLU A 197 24.34 -25.18 12.45
C GLU A 197 25.32 -24.05 12.13
N THR A 198 25.19 -22.89 12.81
CA THR A 198 26.00 -21.69 12.56
C THR A 198 27.10 -21.49 13.61
N ILE A 199 27.31 -22.45 14.53
CA ILE A 199 28.40 -22.37 15.52
C ILE A 199 29.76 -22.19 14.81
N GLY A 200 30.53 -21.19 15.21
CA GLY A 200 31.82 -20.82 14.63
C GLY A 200 31.74 -19.85 13.45
N GLU A 201 30.58 -19.57 12.88
CA GLU A 201 30.39 -18.52 11.88
C GLU A 201 30.34 -17.14 12.55
N ASN A 202 30.59 -16.05 11.78
CA ASN A 202 30.37 -14.71 12.28
C ASN A 202 28.86 -14.53 12.60
N LYS A 203 28.56 -13.83 13.68
CA LYS A 203 27.14 -13.58 14.05
C LYS A 203 26.36 -12.85 12.95
N VAL A 204 27.00 -11.93 12.24
CA VAL A 204 26.37 -11.19 11.14
C VAL A 204 26.00 -12.09 9.97
N ASP A 205 26.84 -13.07 9.61
CA ASP A 205 26.57 -14.01 8.52
C ASP A 205 25.45 -14.99 8.90
N SER A 206 25.45 -15.46 10.16
CA SER A 206 24.37 -16.27 10.73
C SER A 206 23.05 -15.51 10.76
N ALA A 207 23.09 -14.21 11.12
CA ALA A 207 21.92 -13.33 11.12
C ALA A 207 21.34 -13.17 9.73
N GLU A 208 22.17 -12.89 8.72
CA GLU A 208 21.74 -12.75 7.32
C GLU A 208 21.00 -14.00 6.83
N LYS A 209 21.55 -15.19 7.07
CA LYS A 209 20.92 -16.47 6.69
C LYS A 209 19.53 -16.62 7.31
N THR A 210 19.44 -16.35 8.60
CA THR A 210 18.19 -16.52 9.36
C THR A 210 17.13 -15.51 8.89
N LEU A 211 17.48 -14.24 8.78
CA LEU A 211 16.55 -13.17 8.42
C LEU A 211 16.06 -13.30 6.98
N SER A 212 16.97 -13.62 6.03
CA SER A 212 16.61 -13.82 4.62
C SER A 212 15.73 -15.06 4.41
N THR A 213 15.92 -16.11 5.23
CA THR A 213 15.05 -17.28 5.21
C THR A 213 13.68 -16.99 5.80
N LEU A 214 13.61 -16.18 6.86
CA LEU A 214 12.37 -15.75 7.49
C LEU A 214 11.54 -14.87 6.55
N ASN A 215 12.17 -13.90 5.90
CA ASN A 215 11.48 -12.96 5.04
C ASN A 215 12.34 -12.54 3.84
N PRO A 216 12.06 -13.06 2.62
CA PRO A 216 12.82 -12.74 1.42
C PRO A 216 12.62 -11.31 0.91
N ASP A 217 11.63 -10.55 1.44
CA ASP A 217 11.44 -9.14 1.10
C ASP A 217 12.45 -8.23 1.81
N VAL A 218 13.18 -8.75 2.82
CA VAL A 218 14.12 -7.98 3.63
C VAL A 218 15.53 -8.07 3.05
N ASN A 219 16.12 -6.90 2.81
CA ASN A 219 17.54 -6.79 2.45
C ASN A 219 18.39 -6.69 3.72
N VAL A 220 19.24 -7.68 3.97
CA VAL A 220 20.12 -7.70 5.14
C VAL A 220 21.51 -7.19 4.73
N ILE A 221 22.04 -6.21 5.46
CA ILE A 221 23.39 -5.66 5.27
C ILE A 221 24.21 -5.99 6.51
N THR A 222 25.31 -6.71 6.32
CA THR A 222 26.17 -7.17 7.40
C THR A 222 27.40 -6.30 7.58
N TYR A 223 27.71 -5.95 8.82
CA TYR A 223 28.93 -5.23 9.21
C TYR A 223 29.68 -6.06 10.25
N ASN A 224 30.63 -6.87 9.80
CA ASN A 224 31.48 -7.67 10.69
C ASN A 224 32.57 -6.77 11.32
N THR A 225 32.15 -5.90 12.22
CA THR A 225 33.02 -4.93 12.88
C THR A 225 32.44 -4.49 14.22
N ARG A 226 33.29 -3.95 15.09
CA ARG A 226 32.84 -3.21 16.27
C ARG A 226 32.50 -1.78 15.88
N LEU A 227 31.28 -1.33 16.28
CA LEU A 227 30.93 0.07 16.13
C LEU A 227 31.83 0.93 17.04
N ASN A 228 32.39 1.98 16.49
CA ASN A 228 33.25 2.93 17.20
C ASN A 228 33.13 4.32 16.55
N LYS A 229 33.79 5.32 17.16
CA LYS A 229 33.74 6.72 16.70
C LYS A 229 34.22 6.95 15.25
N ASP A 230 35.04 6.06 14.71
CA ASP A 230 35.69 6.24 13.39
C ASP A 230 34.78 5.70 12.27
N ASN A 231 33.90 4.71 12.55
CA ASN A 231 32.99 4.09 11.57
C ASN A 231 31.50 4.35 11.83
N ALA A 232 31.13 4.89 13.00
CA ALA A 232 29.73 5.01 13.41
C ALA A 232 28.91 5.86 12.44
N ILE A 233 29.42 7.02 12.01
CA ILE A 233 28.68 7.93 11.12
C ILE A 233 28.46 7.26 9.76
N GLU A 234 29.51 6.69 9.16
CA GLU A 234 29.44 6.01 7.86
C GLU A 234 28.38 4.88 7.84
N ILE A 235 28.29 4.11 8.94
CA ILE A 235 27.33 3.02 9.05
C ILE A 235 25.91 3.57 9.28
N ILE A 236 25.74 4.48 10.25
CA ILE A 236 24.43 4.90 10.77
C ILE A 236 23.70 5.85 9.80
N GLU A 237 24.41 6.73 9.09
CA GLU A 237 23.80 7.75 8.22
C GLU A 237 22.88 7.19 7.12
N ASN A 238 23.01 5.89 6.81
CA ASN A 238 22.22 5.20 5.79
C ASN A 238 20.91 4.58 6.34
N TYR A 239 20.58 4.81 7.61
CA TYR A 239 19.43 4.19 8.29
C TYR A 239 18.52 5.23 8.94
N ASP A 240 17.23 4.94 8.98
CA ASP A 240 16.22 5.79 9.59
C ASP A 240 16.17 5.62 11.12
N VAL A 241 16.51 4.41 11.59
CA VAL A 241 16.44 4.03 13.01
C VAL A 241 17.67 3.21 13.40
N VAL A 242 18.20 3.49 14.56
CA VAL A 242 19.27 2.72 15.19
C VAL A 242 18.74 2.03 16.44
N ILE A 243 18.95 0.72 16.53
CA ILE A 243 18.64 -0.08 17.74
C ILE A 243 19.94 -0.50 18.38
N ASP A 244 20.18 -0.03 19.60
CA ASP A 244 21.30 -0.46 20.41
C ASP A 244 20.91 -1.72 21.20
N GLY A 245 21.47 -2.85 20.77
CA GLY A 245 21.29 -4.17 21.37
C GLY A 245 22.56 -4.65 22.10
N THR A 246 23.51 -3.74 22.40
CA THR A 246 24.74 -4.09 23.13
C THR A 246 24.48 -4.17 24.63
N ASP A 247 25.30 -4.97 25.31
CA ASP A 247 25.32 -5.07 26.77
C ASP A 247 26.58 -4.43 27.38
N ASN A 248 27.38 -3.76 26.55
CA ASN A 248 28.62 -3.06 26.93
C ASN A 248 28.53 -1.57 26.56
N PHE A 249 29.03 -0.73 27.44
CA PHE A 249 29.21 0.71 27.23
C PHE A 249 30.60 1.03 26.68
#